data_b0db81f0acd1a042e5a71f7ac2d12221
#
_entry.id   b0db81f0acd1a042e5a71f7ac2d12221
#
_cell.length_a   1.000
_cell.length_b   1.000
_cell.length_c   1.000
_cell.angle_alpha   90.00
_cell.angle_beta   90.00
_cell.angle_gamma   90.00
#
_symmetry.space_group_name_H-M   'P 1'
#
loop_
_entity.id
_entity.type
_entity.pdbx_description
1 polymer ?
#
loop_
_entity_poly.entity_id
_entity_poly.type
_entity_poly.pdbx_seq_one_letter_code
_entity_poly.pdbx_strand_id
1 'polypeptide(L)'
;VQYLRCSKRADSKSCDGCGTLRTREFERFLYGEMVKKLSEFQTLTAKRETVNPKLTALNMELARVEDEIEKLLNTLTGANAVLLSYANSKIEELDTRRQTLTKEIAALSAETMSPEQIERLSVYLNQWEEIDFEDRRQVADGLISQIRATDEHVSIEWKI
;
A
#
# COMPACT_ATOMS: atom_id res chain seq x y z
N VAL A 1 -26.72 6.82 -23.46
CA VAL A 1 -25.29 6.43 -23.54
C VAL A 1 -24.48 7.53 -22.88
N GLN A 2 -23.65 7.16 -21.89
CA GLN A 2 -22.78 8.10 -21.19
C GLN A 2 -21.41 8.14 -21.86
N TYR A 3 -20.79 9.32 -21.87
CA TYR A 3 -19.49 9.55 -22.47
C TYR A 3 -18.56 10.28 -21.51
N LEU A 4 -17.30 9.86 -21.49
CA LEU A 4 -16.18 10.61 -20.90
C LEU A 4 -15.59 11.51 -21.99
N ARG A 5 -15.39 12.78 -21.68
CA ARG A 5 -14.86 13.77 -22.63
C ARG A 5 -13.71 14.57 -22.01
N CYS A 6 -12.64 14.70 -22.77
CA CYS A 6 -11.57 15.59 -22.37
C CYS A 6 -11.97 17.04 -22.62
N SER A 7 -12.16 17.86 -21.57
CA SER A 7 -12.56 19.26 -21.70
C SER A 7 -11.52 20.10 -22.47
N LYS A 8 -10.25 19.94 -22.17
CA LYS A 8 -9.16 20.68 -22.86
C LYS A 8 -9.12 20.42 -24.36
N ARG A 9 -9.34 19.16 -24.79
CA ARG A 9 -9.39 18.84 -26.22
C ARG A 9 -10.67 19.31 -26.87
N ALA A 10 -11.80 19.18 -26.17
CA ALA A 10 -13.09 19.57 -26.68
C ALA A 10 -13.25 21.07 -26.86
N ASP A 11 -12.75 21.85 -25.89
CA ASP A 11 -12.98 23.29 -25.81
C ASP A 11 -11.86 24.10 -26.49
N SER A 12 -10.61 23.66 -26.39
CA SER A 12 -9.46 24.42 -26.89
C SER A 12 -8.56 23.68 -27.89
N LYS A 13 -8.78 22.39 -28.11
CA LYS A 13 -7.89 21.51 -28.91
C LYS A 13 -6.43 21.56 -28.50
N SER A 14 -6.17 21.92 -27.24
CA SER A 14 -4.83 22.19 -26.72
C SER A 14 -4.13 20.96 -26.14
N CYS A 15 -4.71 19.76 -26.26
CA CYS A 15 -4.10 18.51 -25.81
C CYS A 15 -4.44 17.35 -26.74
N ASP A 16 -3.64 16.31 -26.68
CA ASP A 16 -3.79 15.02 -27.36
C ASP A 16 -4.70 14.02 -26.61
N GLY A 17 -5.52 14.51 -25.69
CA GLY A 17 -6.43 13.70 -24.88
C GLY A 17 -7.39 12.85 -25.72
N CYS A 18 -8.01 11.86 -25.07
CA CYS A 18 -8.83 10.80 -25.69
C CYS A 18 -10.06 11.25 -26.48
N GLY A 19 -10.32 12.56 -26.61
CA GLY A 19 -11.53 13.04 -27.26
C GLY A 19 -12.78 12.65 -26.49
N THR A 20 -13.54 11.72 -27.02
CA THR A 20 -14.79 11.21 -26.42
C THR A 20 -14.74 9.70 -26.33
N LEU A 21 -14.82 9.16 -25.11
CA LEU A 21 -14.87 7.72 -24.85
C LEU A 21 -16.27 7.31 -24.39
N ARG A 22 -16.75 6.16 -24.83
CA ARG A 22 -17.97 5.56 -24.29
C ARG A 22 -17.69 4.98 -22.91
N THR A 23 -18.39 5.50 -21.88
CA THR A 23 -18.16 5.12 -20.48
C THR A 23 -18.22 3.62 -20.27
N ARG A 24 -19.24 2.93 -20.77
CA ARG A 24 -19.38 1.47 -20.63
C ARG A 24 -18.25 0.65 -21.25
N GLU A 25 -17.78 1.05 -22.41
CA GLU A 25 -16.68 0.35 -23.08
C GLU A 25 -15.37 0.55 -22.34
N PHE A 26 -15.16 1.76 -21.84
CA PHE A 26 -13.99 2.10 -21.05
C PHE A 26 -13.99 1.42 -19.68
N GLU A 27 -15.12 1.37 -18.98
CA GLU A 27 -15.24 0.64 -17.70
C GLU A 27 -14.97 -0.86 -17.89
N ARG A 28 -15.48 -1.46 -18.97
CA ARG A 28 -15.23 -2.87 -19.28
C ARG A 28 -13.74 -3.13 -19.56
N PHE A 29 -13.09 -2.23 -20.27
CA PHE A 29 -11.66 -2.29 -20.52
C PHE A 29 -10.88 -2.21 -19.19
N LEU A 30 -11.18 -1.22 -18.34
CA LEU A 30 -10.54 -1.07 -17.03
C LEU A 30 -10.74 -2.30 -16.14
N TYR A 31 -11.94 -2.84 -16.11
CA TYR A 31 -12.23 -4.08 -15.37
C TYR A 31 -11.33 -5.22 -15.83
N GLY A 32 -11.21 -5.45 -17.13
CA GLY A 32 -10.31 -6.48 -17.67
C GLY A 32 -8.84 -6.29 -17.26
N GLU A 33 -8.36 -5.06 -17.31
CA GLU A 33 -6.98 -4.72 -16.91
C GLU A 33 -6.77 -4.88 -15.39
N MET A 34 -7.75 -4.51 -14.57
CA MET A 34 -7.68 -4.71 -13.10
C MET A 34 -7.65 -6.20 -12.74
N VAL A 35 -8.49 -7.03 -13.35
CA VAL A 35 -8.50 -8.50 -13.13
C VAL A 35 -7.15 -9.10 -13.51
N LYS A 36 -6.63 -8.74 -14.68
CA LYS A 36 -5.33 -9.22 -15.17
C LYS A 36 -4.21 -8.82 -14.20
N LYS A 37 -4.17 -7.55 -13.81
CA LYS A 37 -3.13 -7.02 -12.93
C LYS A 37 -3.15 -7.67 -11.55
N LEU A 38 -4.34 -7.84 -10.96
CA LEU A 38 -4.47 -8.50 -9.67
C LEU A 38 -4.06 -9.98 -9.75
N SER A 39 -4.41 -10.68 -10.82
CA SER A 39 -3.99 -12.07 -11.05
C SER A 39 -2.47 -12.20 -11.19
N GLU A 40 -1.82 -11.30 -11.94
CA GLU A 40 -0.36 -11.24 -12.04
C GLU A 40 0.27 -11.01 -10.66
N PHE A 41 -0.27 -10.08 -9.90
CA PHE A 41 0.22 -9.77 -8.56
C PHE A 41 0.05 -10.95 -7.59
N GLN A 42 -1.10 -11.63 -7.60
CA GLN A 42 -1.33 -12.84 -6.79
C GLN A 42 -0.37 -13.96 -7.17
N THR A 43 -0.09 -14.16 -8.46
CA THR A 43 0.86 -15.16 -8.94
C THR A 43 2.28 -14.83 -8.49
N LEU A 44 2.67 -13.57 -8.52
CA LEU A 44 3.97 -13.10 -8.07
C LEU A 44 4.12 -13.22 -6.55
N THR A 45 3.08 -12.90 -5.79
CA THR A 45 3.08 -13.02 -4.32
C THR A 45 3.04 -14.46 -3.85
N ALA A 46 2.32 -15.35 -4.54
CA ALA A 46 2.30 -16.79 -4.25
C ALA A 46 3.66 -17.47 -4.53
N LYS A 47 4.40 -17.00 -5.54
CA LYS A 47 5.79 -17.43 -5.80
C LYS A 47 6.80 -16.81 -4.86
N ARG A 48 6.47 -15.64 -4.31
CA ARG A 48 7.17 -15.00 -3.22
C ARG A 48 6.40 -15.30 -1.92
N GLU A 49 6.64 -16.41 -1.29
CA GLU A 49 6.69 -16.46 0.18
C GLU A 49 7.84 -15.54 0.63
N THR A 50 7.83 -14.32 0.19
CA THR A 50 8.82 -13.34 0.54
C THR A 50 8.19 -12.43 1.57
N VAL A 51 8.26 -12.86 2.77
CA VAL A 51 8.65 -11.99 3.85
C VAL A 51 9.60 -10.95 3.27
N ASN A 52 9.16 -9.69 3.21
CA ASN A 52 10.05 -8.60 2.80
C ASN A 52 11.28 -8.65 3.70
N PRO A 53 12.49 -9.02 3.21
CA PRO A 53 13.64 -9.29 4.07
C PRO A 53 14.01 -8.05 4.90
N LYS A 54 13.72 -6.85 4.39
CA LYS A 54 13.91 -5.60 5.12
C LYS A 54 12.91 -5.46 6.26
N LEU A 55 11.64 -5.81 6.03
CA LEU A 55 10.61 -5.77 7.08
C LEU A 55 10.90 -6.80 8.17
N THR A 56 11.37 -7.99 7.81
CA THR A 56 11.80 -9.02 8.77
C THR A 56 12.99 -8.53 9.58
N ALA A 57 13.99 -7.95 8.94
CA ALA A 57 15.17 -7.44 9.65
C ALA A 57 14.77 -6.34 10.65
N LEU A 58 13.88 -5.41 10.27
CA LEU A 58 13.38 -4.35 11.14
C LEU A 58 12.58 -4.90 12.33
N ASN A 59 11.72 -5.91 12.10
CA ASN A 59 10.96 -6.55 13.17
C ASN A 59 11.88 -7.33 14.15
N MET A 60 12.91 -8.00 13.63
CA MET A 60 13.91 -8.67 14.49
C MET A 60 14.71 -7.68 15.30
N GLU A 61 15.08 -6.54 14.74
CA GLU A 61 15.78 -5.48 15.45
C GLU A 61 14.88 -4.84 16.52
N LEU A 62 13.60 -4.59 16.21
CA LEU A 62 12.61 -4.09 17.16
C LEU A 62 12.48 -5.04 18.36
N ALA A 63 12.28 -6.33 18.11
CA ALA A 63 12.18 -7.34 19.17
C ALA A 63 13.45 -7.39 20.06
N ARG A 64 14.64 -7.21 19.46
CA ARG A 64 15.90 -7.14 20.21
C ARG A 64 15.99 -5.90 21.10
N VAL A 65 15.56 -4.75 20.60
CA VAL A 65 15.54 -3.49 21.37
C VAL A 65 14.55 -3.61 22.54
N GLU A 66 13.38 -4.18 22.32
CA GLU A 66 12.38 -4.40 23.38
C GLU A 66 12.88 -5.37 24.47
N ASP A 67 13.52 -6.47 24.09
CA ASP A 67 14.13 -7.43 25.02
C ASP A 67 15.26 -6.77 25.84
N GLU A 68 16.06 -5.89 25.23
CA GLU A 68 17.11 -5.15 25.92
C GLU A 68 16.54 -4.16 26.94
N ILE A 69 15.45 -3.44 26.59
CA ILE A 69 14.74 -2.56 27.53
C ILE A 69 14.19 -3.38 28.71
N GLU A 70 13.55 -4.50 28.46
CA GLU A 70 12.98 -5.38 29.49
C GLU A 70 14.08 -5.90 30.44
N LYS A 71 15.21 -6.34 29.91
CA LYS A 71 16.37 -6.77 30.71
C LYS A 71 16.91 -5.64 31.58
N LEU A 72 17.03 -4.44 31.06
CA LEU A 72 17.46 -3.28 31.85
C LEU A 72 16.48 -2.98 32.97
N LEU A 73 15.17 -2.96 32.69
CA LEU A 73 14.15 -2.75 33.71
C LEU A 73 14.19 -3.80 34.83
N ASN A 74 14.41 -5.07 34.49
CA ASN A 74 14.52 -6.16 35.45
C ASN A 74 15.78 -6.07 36.34
N THR A 75 16.88 -5.44 35.86
CA THR A 75 18.09 -5.27 36.61
C THR A 75 18.07 -4.08 37.57
N LEU A 76 17.07 -3.20 37.48
CA LEU A 76 17.00 -1.97 38.31
C LEU A 76 16.52 -2.22 39.73
N THR A 77 16.02 -3.42 40.05
CA THR A 77 15.59 -3.77 41.40
C THR A 77 16.80 -3.76 42.36
N GLY A 78 16.83 -2.79 43.28
CA GLY A 78 17.93 -2.63 44.26
C GLY A 78 19.15 -1.86 43.74
N ALA A 79 19.06 -1.19 42.57
CA ALA A 79 20.12 -0.39 41.99
C ALA A 79 20.36 0.91 42.78
N ASN A 80 21.62 1.36 42.85
CA ASN A 80 21.99 2.66 43.44
C ASN A 80 21.66 3.82 42.44
N ALA A 81 21.70 5.06 42.95
CA ALA A 81 21.34 6.25 42.16
C ALA A 81 22.20 6.43 40.90
N VAL A 82 23.46 6.06 40.91
CA VAL A 82 24.36 6.16 39.76
C VAL A 82 23.97 5.15 38.69
N LEU A 83 23.72 3.92 39.07
CA LEU A 83 23.27 2.86 38.15
C LEU A 83 21.91 3.18 37.55
N LEU A 84 20.98 3.74 38.34
CA LEU A 84 19.69 4.22 37.86
C LEU A 84 19.84 5.32 36.79
N SER A 85 20.76 6.27 36.99
CA SER A 85 21.02 7.34 36.01
C SER A 85 21.51 6.78 34.66
N TYR A 86 22.50 5.86 34.72
CA TYR A 86 23.00 5.20 33.48
C TYR A 86 21.93 4.36 32.78
N ALA A 87 21.15 3.61 33.55
CA ALA A 87 20.10 2.79 33.02
C ALA A 87 18.99 3.65 32.37
N ASN A 88 18.59 4.77 32.98
CA ASN A 88 17.62 5.69 32.42
C ASN A 88 18.11 6.27 31.09
N SER A 89 19.36 6.74 31.00
CA SER A 89 19.90 7.24 29.73
C SER A 89 19.92 6.17 28.65
N LYS A 90 20.25 4.93 29.01
CA LYS A 90 20.25 3.81 28.04
C LYS A 90 18.83 3.43 27.59
N ILE A 91 17.87 3.44 28.50
CA ILE A 91 16.45 3.19 28.19
C ILE A 91 15.91 4.29 27.28
N GLU A 92 16.23 5.55 27.48
CA GLU A 92 15.83 6.66 26.60
C GLU A 92 16.41 6.50 25.18
N GLU A 93 17.67 6.11 25.07
CA GLU A 93 18.31 5.80 23.77
C GLU A 93 17.59 4.66 23.04
N LEU A 94 17.33 3.56 23.75
CA LEU A 94 16.64 2.38 23.22
C LEU A 94 15.17 2.70 22.86
N ASP A 95 14.48 3.51 23.66
CA ASP A 95 13.11 3.93 23.35
C ASP A 95 13.05 4.81 22.10
N THR A 96 14.00 5.71 21.93
CA THR A 96 14.13 6.49 20.69
C THR A 96 14.35 5.58 19.48
N ARG A 97 15.21 4.57 19.61
CA ARG A 97 15.44 3.57 18.55
C ARG A 97 14.19 2.76 18.25
N ARG A 98 13.47 2.30 19.29
CA ARG A 98 12.19 1.61 19.17
C ARG A 98 11.17 2.42 18.38
N GLN A 99 10.99 3.70 18.71
CA GLN A 99 10.08 4.60 18.03
C GLN A 99 10.45 4.78 16.55
N THR A 100 11.73 4.90 16.24
CA THR A 100 12.23 5.01 14.86
C THR A 100 11.91 3.74 14.07
N LEU A 101 12.23 2.56 14.62
CA LEU A 101 11.94 1.26 13.99
C LEU A 101 10.44 1.07 13.77
N THR A 102 9.60 1.43 14.73
CA THR A 102 8.14 1.35 14.60
C THR A 102 7.62 2.22 13.45
N LYS A 103 8.16 3.43 13.29
CA LYS A 103 7.80 4.32 12.16
C LYS A 103 8.26 3.76 10.81
N GLU A 104 9.48 3.22 10.73
CA GLU A 104 10.01 2.61 9.51
C GLU A 104 9.19 1.37 9.11
N ILE A 105 8.83 0.52 10.07
CA ILE A 105 7.98 -0.65 9.85
C ILE A 105 6.58 -0.22 9.35
N ALA A 106 5.98 0.79 9.99
CA ALA A 106 4.67 1.30 9.58
C ALA A 106 4.70 1.87 8.15
N ALA A 107 5.73 2.66 7.80
CA ALA A 107 5.90 3.20 6.44
C ALA A 107 6.06 2.08 5.41
N LEU A 108 6.92 1.10 5.69
CA LEU A 108 7.15 -0.03 4.78
C LEU A 108 5.91 -0.92 4.61
N SER A 109 5.13 -1.11 5.69
CA SER A 109 3.88 -1.88 5.67
C SER A 109 2.77 -1.13 4.92
N ALA A 110 2.76 0.21 4.96
CA ALA A 110 1.80 1.02 4.23
C ALA A 110 2.05 1.02 2.70
N GLU A 111 3.30 0.77 2.27
CA GLU A 111 3.67 0.66 0.85
C GLU A 111 3.31 -0.70 0.24
N THR A 112 3.02 -1.69 1.05
CA THR A 112 2.69 -3.05 0.61
C THR A 112 1.24 -3.39 0.92
N MET A 113 0.48 -3.79 -0.10
CA MET A 113 -0.86 -4.32 0.12
C MET A 113 -0.80 -5.60 0.97
N SER A 114 -1.63 -5.67 2.01
CA SER A 114 -1.76 -6.90 2.80
C SER A 114 -2.47 -8.01 2.00
N PRO A 115 -2.19 -9.29 2.29
CA PRO A 115 -2.92 -10.41 1.67
C PRO A 115 -4.44 -10.29 1.80
N GLU A 116 -4.93 -9.77 2.93
CA GLU A 116 -6.36 -9.59 3.19
C GLU A 116 -6.97 -8.48 2.31
N GLN A 117 -6.21 -7.41 2.04
CA GLN A 117 -6.64 -6.36 1.10
C GLN A 117 -6.73 -6.90 -0.32
N ILE A 118 -5.76 -7.72 -0.74
CA ILE A 118 -5.73 -8.37 -2.06
C ILE A 118 -6.92 -9.31 -2.20
N GLU A 119 -7.20 -10.13 -1.20
CA GLU A 119 -8.33 -11.05 -1.19
C GLU A 119 -9.66 -10.31 -1.28
N ARG A 120 -9.83 -9.25 -0.50
CA ARG A 120 -11.02 -8.39 -0.54
C ARG A 120 -11.24 -7.77 -1.91
N LEU A 121 -10.21 -7.23 -2.54
CA LEU A 121 -10.30 -6.69 -3.89
C LEU A 121 -10.65 -7.77 -4.92
N SER A 122 -10.12 -8.97 -4.75
CA SER A 122 -10.44 -10.12 -5.60
C SER A 122 -11.92 -10.49 -5.51
N VAL A 123 -12.50 -10.52 -4.30
CA VAL A 123 -13.93 -10.78 -4.09
C VAL A 123 -14.78 -9.73 -4.80
N TYR A 124 -14.46 -8.43 -4.63
CA TYR A 124 -15.19 -7.36 -5.30
C TYR A 124 -15.08 -7.41 -6.83
N LEU A 125 -13.91 -7.74 -7.37
CA LEU A 125 -13.74 -7.91 -8.82
C LEU A 125 -14.54 -9.10 -9.36
N ASN A 126 -14.63 -10.20 -8.59
CA ASN A 126 -15.46 -11.35 -8.99
C ASN A 126 -16.97 -11.05 -8.98
N GLN A 127 -17.41 -10.10 -8.18
CA GLN A 127 -18.79 -9.64 -8.06
C GLN A 127 -19.04 -8.31 -8.78
N TRP A 128 -18.20 -7.92 -9.73
CA TRP A 128 -18.20 -6.60 -10.37
C TRP A 128 -19.55 -6.16 -10.93
N GLU A 129 -20.32 -7.07 -11.49
CA GLU A 129 -21.64 -6.77 -12.04
C GLU A 129 -22.70 -6.51 -10.95
N GLU A 130 -22.49 -7.03 -9.74
CA GLU A 130 -23.43 -7.00 -8.62
C GLU A 130 -23.19 -5.85 -7.64
N ILE A 131 -21.95 -5.37 -7.55
CA ILE A 131 -21.57 -4.29 -6.66
C ILE A 131 -22.02 -2.92 -7.20
N ASP A 132 -22.26 -1.99 -6.29
CA ASP A 132 -22.68 -0.65 -6.67
C ASP A 132 -21.52 0.22 -7.22
N PHE A 133 -21.82 1.42 -7.65
CA PHE A 133 -20.83 2.32 -8.25
C PHE A 133 -19.75 2.75 -7.23
N GLU A 134 -20.13 2.95 -5.98
CA GLU A 134 -19.18 3.41 -4.95
C GLU A 134 -18.17 2.31 -4.62
N ASP A 135 -18.61 1.06 -4.53
CA ASP A 135 -17.75 -0.10 -4.33
C ASP A 135 -16.80 -0.29 -5.52
N ARG A 136 -17.31 -0.15 -6.76
CA ARG A 136 -16.44 -0.18 -7.96
C ARG A 136 -15.38 0.90 -7.94
N ARG A 137 -15.74 2.09 -7.50
CA ARG A 137 -14.81 3.21 -7.33
C ARG A 137 -13.74 2.91 -6.30
N GLN A 138 -14.12 2.34 -5.14
CA GLN A 138 -13.15 1.95 -4.11
C GLN A 138 -12.17 0.90 -4.61
N VAL A 139 -12.62 -0.08 -5.40
CA VAL A 139 -11.75 -1.08 -6.03
C VAL A 139 -10.77 -0.41 -7.00
N ALA A 140 -11.25 0.47 -7.86
CA ALA A 140 -10.40 1.20 -8.80
C ALA A 140 -9.39 2.08 -8.05
N ASP A 141 -9.83 2.82 -7.04
CA ASP A 141 -8.95 3.66 -6.19
C ASP A 141 -7.92 2.83 -5.42
N GLY A 142 -8.25 1.59 -5.06
CA GLY A 142 -7.30 0.66 -4.42
C GLY A 142 -6.19 0.18 -5.34
N LEU A 143 -6.47 -0.01 -6.62
CA LEU A 143 -5.57 -0.62 -7.59
C LEU A 143 -4.84 0.38 -8.49
N ILE A 144 -5.49 1.49 -8.83
CA ILE A 144 -5.05 2.44 -9.86
C ILE A 144 -4.64 3.76 -9.23
N SER A 145 -3.44 4.23 -9.57
CA SER A 145 -2.93 5.55 -9.19
C SER A 145 -3.40 6.61 -10.18
N GLN A 146 -3.25 6.34 -11.48
CA GLN A 146 -3.59 7.27 -12.53
C GLN A 146 -3.95 6.55 -13.83
N ILE A 147 -4.86 7.13 -14.61
CA ILE A 147 -5.16 6.71 -15.97
C ILE A 147 -4.90 7.88 -16.90
N ARG A 148 -4.13 7.65 -17.96
CA ARG A 148 -3.92 8.60 -19.05
C ARG A 148 -4.45 7.99 -20.34
N ALA A 149 -5.38 8.67 -20.95
CA ALA A 149 -5.97 8.24 -22.21
C ALA A 149 -5.72 9.28 -23.30
N THR A 150 -5.14 8.85 -24.42
CA THR A 150 -4.99 9.60 -25.67
C THR A 150 -5.88 9.00 -26.74
N ASP A 151 -5.86 9.48 -27.95
CA ASP A 151 -6.60 8.90 -29.08
C ASP A 151 -6.15 7.49 -29.43
N GLU A 152 -4.87 7.21 -29.22
CA GLU A 152 -4.22 5.99 -29.69
C GLU A 152 -3.92 5.02 -28.55
N HIS A 153 -3.82 5.53 -27.32
CA HIS A 153 -3.30 4.75 -26.21
C HIS A 153 -3.95 5.09 -24.87
N VAL A 154 -4.17 4.05 -24.05
CA VAL A 154 -4.54 4.17 -22.64
C VAL A 154 -3.41 3.58 -21.80
N SER A 155 -2.83 4.38 -20.92
CA SER A 155 -1.85 3.92 -19.95
C SER A 155 -2.43 3.97 -18.54
N ILE A 156 -2.17 2.94 -17.76
CA ILE A 156 -2.63 2.81 -16.39
C ILE A 156 -1.40 2.72 -15.48
N GLU A 157 -1.32 3.63 -14.51
CA GLU A 157 -0.34 3.56 -13.42
C GLU A 157 -0.96 2.85 -12.23
N TRP A 158 -0.35 1.76 -11.81
CA TRP A 158 -0.84 0.88 -10.75
C TRP A 158 -0.24 1.25 -9.39
N LYS A 159 -1.01 1.01 -8.32
CA LYS A 159 -0.54 1.11 -6.93
C LYS A 159 0.09 -0.18 -6.41
N ILE A 160 0.00 -1.28 -7.17
CA ILE A 160 0.48 -2.61 -6.83
C ILE A 160 1.52 -3.11 -7.84
#